data_6d69de6405aec6855d2f8b21e37738ce
#
_entry.id   6d69de6405aec6855d2f8b21e37738ce
#
_cell.length_a   1.000
_cell.length_b   1.000
_cell.length_c   1.000
_cell.angle_alpha   90.00
_cell.angle_beta   90.00
_cell.angle_gamma   90.00
#
_symmetry.space_group_name_H-M   'P 1'
#
loop_
_entity.id
_entity.type
_entity.pdbx_description
1 polymer ?
#
loop_
_entity_poly.entity_id
_entity_poly.type
_entity_poly.pdbx_seq_one_letter_code
_entity_poly.pdbx_strand_id
1 'polypeptide(L)'
;MLESIILGVVQGITEFLPISSTAHLVVIPWLLDWRGEVNSLTFDVALHGGTLVSLIICFWKDLVDMTGKQRRLLFLIALGTVPAGLAGIYLEDYVAGSLRSPLVIAASLVVVGGVMYASEGLKGGKKLNRLAVFDAIFIGAFQAVALIPGVSRSGITISAGLMRGMQRTEALRFSFLLSIPVIAGATALEGRKLLSASADYDLSLFAVGFLVSMLTGVMAIKFMLRYLKNHTMNVFVIYRVALAGVILGWLWLGR
;
A
#
# COMPACT_ATOMS: atom_id res chain seq x y z
N MET A 1 -19.71 4.49 12.95
CA MET A 1 -18.58 4.55 13.92
C MET A 1 -17.83 3.22 14.05
N LEU A 2 -18.51 2.09 14.34
CA LEU A 2 -17.84 0.78 14.44
C LEU A 2 -17.14 0.37 13.13
N GLU A 3 -17.79 0.57 11.99
CA GLU A 3 -17.24 0.31 10.65
C GLU A 3 -15.96 1.11 10.38
N SER A 4 -15.95 2.39 10.78
CA SER A 4 -14.78 3.26 10.66
C SER A 4 -13.60 2.73 11.48
N ILE A 5 -13.84 2.25 12.71
CA ILE A 5 -12.80 1.62 13.53
C ILE A 5 -12.27 0.35 12.85
N ILE A 6 -13.17 -0.52 12.38
CA ILE A 6 -12.78 -1.77 11.72
C ILE A 6 -11.94 -1.49 10.47
N LEU A 7 -12.41 -0.59 9.58
CA LEU A 7 -11.67 -0.24 8.38
C LEU A 7 -10.35 0.49 8.69
N GLY A 8 -10.31 1.30 9.74
CA GLY A 8 -9.08 1.90 10.24
C GLY A 8 -8.05 0.85 10.69
N VAL A 9 -8.46 -0.17 11.44
CA VAL A 9 -7.59 -1.29 11.82
C VAL A 9 -7.13 -2.07 10.58
N VAL A 10 -8.07 -2.40 9.70
CA VAL A 10 -7.79 -3.11 8.45
C VAL A 10 -6.77 -2.34 7.62
N GLN A 11 -7.01 -1.06 7.37
CA GLN A 11 -6.10 -0.22 6.58
C GLN A 11 -4.71 -0.16 7.22
N GLY A 12 -4.62 0.17 8.51
CA GLY A 12 -3.34 0.32 9.18
C GLY A 12 -2.48 -0.95 9.15
N ILE A 13 -3.12 -2.13 9.24
CA ILE A 13 -2.43 -3.41 9.13
C ILE A 13 -2.07 -3.72 7.67
N THR A 14 -3.05 -3.69 6.78
CA THR A 14 -2.93 -4.24 5.43
C THR A 14 -2.17 -3.34 4.45
N GLU A 15 -1.98 -2.06 4.79
CA GLU A 15 -1.17 -1.13 4.01
C GLU A 15 0.31 -1.53 4.00
N PHE A 16 0.82 -2.01 5.13
CA PHE A 16 2.22 -2.35 5.31
C PHE A 16 2.51 -3.84 5.14
N LEU A 17 1.55 -4.69 5.47
CA LEU A 17 1.63 -6.10 5.14
C LEU A 17 1.42 -6.30 3.63
N PRO A 18 2.14 -7.20 2.97
CA PRO A 18 2.05 -7.37 1.53
C PRO A 18 0.82 -8.20 1.10
N ILE A 19 -0.38 -7.79 1.56
CA ILE A 19 -1.66 -8.50 1.36
C ILE A 19 -2.75 -7.65 0.66
N SER A 20 -2.43 -6.40 0.29
CA SER A 20 -3.30 -5.45 -0.40
C SER A 20 -4.40 -4.81 0.45
N SER A 21 -4.13 -3.61 0.96
CA SER A 21 -5.12 -2.79 1.68
C SER A 21 -6.36 -2.49 0.83
N THR A 22 -6.16 -2.10 -0.42
CA THR A 22 -7.25 -1.81 -1.36
C THR A 22 -8.20 -3.00 -1.54
N ALA A 23 -7.65 -4.24 -1.59
CA ALA A 23 -8.50 -5.44 -1.67
C ALA A 23 -9.41 -5.53 -0.44
N HIS A 24 -8.89 -5.31 0.75
CA HIS A 24 -9.67 -5.41 1.99
C HIS A 24 -10.69 -4.28 2.12
N LEU A 25 -10.31 -3.04 1.78
CA LEU A 25 -11.23 -1.89 1.83
C LEU A 25 -12.39 -2.01 0.83
N VAL A 26 -12.21 -2.75 -0.27
CA VAL A 26 -13.29 -3.03 -1.22
C VAL A 26 -14.08 -4.26 -0.81
N VAL A 27 -13.40 -5.35 -0.45
CA VAL A 27 -14.04 -6.66 -0.22
C VAL A 27 -14.83 -6.70 1.08
N ILE A 28 -14.35 -6.07 2.16
CA ILE A 28 -15.05 -6.10 3.46
C ILE A 28 -16.39 -5.38 3.40
N PRO A 29 -16.49 -4.12 2.91
CA PRO A 29 -17.80 -3.48 2.73
C PRO A 29 -18.71 -4.26 1.77
N TRP A 30 -18.17 -4.82 0.69
CA TRP A 30 -18.93 -5.62 -0.27
C TRP A 30 -19.50 -6.90 0.35
N LEU A 31 -18.71 -7.63 1.16
CA LEU A 31 -19.18 -8.87 1.81
C LEU A 31 -20.21 -8.60 2.92
N LEU A 32 -20.10 -7.46 3.61
CA LEU A 32 -20.95 -7.11 4.74
C LEU A 32 -22.09 -6.16 4.37
N ASP A 33 -22.26 -5.86 3.06
CA ASP A 33 -23.22 -4.89 2.52
C ASP A 33 -23.17 -3.52 3.23
N TRP A 34 -21.96 -3.06 3.59
CA TRP A 34 -21.76 -1.74 4.17
C TRP A 34 -21.89 -0.67 3.10
N ARG A 35 -22.67 0.36 3.39
CA ARG A 35 -22.99 1.45 2.45
C ARG A 35 -22.69 2.81 3.08
N GLY A 36 -22.77 3.86 2.26
CA GLY A 36 -22.55 5.23 2.71
C GLY A 36 -21.09 5.65 2.70
N GLU A 37 -20.73 6.57 3.58
CA GLU A 37 -19.43 7.25 3.56
C GLU A 37 -18.25 6.31 3.76
N VAL A 38 -18.39 5.28 4.59
CA VAL A 38 -17.33 4.29 4.87
C VAL A 38 -16.96 3.43 3.65
N ASN A 39 -17.82 3.39 2.62
CA ASN A 39 -17.56 2.72 1.34
C ASN A 39 -17.24 3.73 0.22
N SER A 40 -16.64 4.86 0.56
CA SER A 40 -16.25 5.90 -0.40
C SER A 40 -14.74 5.96 -0.60
N LEU A 41 -14.32 6.35 -1.79
CA LEU A 41 -12.91 6.61 -2.09
C LEU A 41 -12.32 7.69 -1.17
N THR A 42 -13.11 8.69 -0.84
CA THR A 42 -12.71 9.78 0.06
C THR A 42 -12.39 9.27 1.46
N PHE A 43 -13.21 8.35 1.99
CA PHE A 43 -12.95 7.71 3.26
C PHE A 43 -11.69 6.83 3.21
N ASP A 44 -11.52 6.02 2.15
CA ASP A 44 -10.30 5.23 1.93
C ASP A 44 -9.04 6.12 1.98
N VAL A 45 -9.09 7.30 1.34
CA VAL A 45 -7.95 8.23 1.33
C VAL A 45 -7.69 8.85 2.69
N ALA A 46 -8.71 9.12 3.51
CA ALA A 46 -8.51 9.55 4.88
C ALA A 46 -7.77 8.49 5.72
N LEU A 47 -8.13 7.21 5.54
CA LEU A 47 -7.42 6.09 6.17
C LEU A 47 -5.95 6.02 5.71
N HIS A 48 -5.68 6.24 4.42
CA HIS A 48 -4.31 6.34 3.88
C HIS A 48 -3.54 7.53 4.47
N GLY A 49 -4.21 8.65 4.74
CA GLY A 49 -3.63 9.77 5.48
C GLY A 49 -3.13 9.35 6.87
N GLY A 50 -3.88 8.52 7.60
CA GLY A 50 -3.46 7.94 8.87
C GLY A 50 -2.19 7.09 8.72
N THR A 51 -2.14 6.20 7.73
CA THR A 51 -0.94 5.37 7.46
C THR A 51 0.24 6.20 6.98
N LEU A 52 0.03 7.32 6.28
CA LEU A 52 1.09 8.27 5.94
C LEU A 52 1.75 8.85 7.21
N VAL A 53 0.94 9.27 8.18
CA VAL A 53 1.48 9.76 9.46
C VAL A 53 2.25 8.66 10.19
N SER A 54 1.80 7.40 10.13
CA SER A 54 2.54 6.25 10.67
C SER A 54 3.94 6.11 10.07
N LEU A 55 4.06 6.28 8.75
CA LEU A 55 5.35 6.25 8.04
C LEU A 55 6.24 7.40 8.51
N ILE A 56 5.69 8.61 8.58
CA ILE A 56 6.45 9.79 9.03
C ILE A 56 6.98 9.57 10.46
N ILE A 57 6.15 9.06 11.37
CA ILE A 57 6.54 8.76 12.75
C ILE A 57 7.65 7.70 12.77
N CYS A 58 7.47 6.59 12.06
CA CYS A 58 8.41 5.47 12.11
C CYS A 58 9.74 5.76 11.41
N PHE A 59 9.73 6.57 10.34
CA PHE A 59 10.90 6.90 9.52
C PHE A 59 11.38 8.34 9.72
N TRP A 60 10.99 9.02 10.80
CA TRP A 60 11.34 10.41 11.05
C TRP A 60 12.86 10.69 10.94
N LYS A 61 13.67 9.81 11.53
CA LYS A 61 15.13 9.94 11.46
C LYS A 61 15.65 9.79 10.03
N ASP A 62 15.09 8.85 9.27
CA ASP A 62 15.47 8.66 7.85
C ASP A 62 15.10 9.90 7.02
N LEU A 63 13.93 10.47 7.26
CA LEU A 63 13.46 11.69 6.57
C LEU A 63 14.38 12.88 6.86
N VAL A 64 14.75 13.08 8.12
CA VAL A 64 15.72 14.13 8.51
C VAL A 64 17.09 13.86 7.91
N ASP A 65 17.59 12.63 7.95
CA ASP A 65 18.89 12.29 7.37
C ASP A 65 18.92 12.51 5.85
N MET A 66 17.81 12.30 5.15
CA MET A 66 17.70 12.54 3.71
C MET A 66 17.82 14.01 3.33
N THR A 67 17.44 14.95 4.18
CA THR A 67 17.65 16.38 3.90
C THR A 67 19.11 16.82 4.06
N GLY A 68 19.93 16.02 4.73
CA GLY A 68 21.35 16.29 5.00
C GLY A 68 22.29 15.23 4.44
N LYS A 69 22.56 14.20 5.24
CA LYS A 69 23.59 13.19 4.97
C LYS A 69 23.23 12.19 3.86
N GLN A 70 21.97 11.93 3.60
CA GLN A 70 21.48 10.91 2.66
C GLN A 70 20.72 11.51 1.46
N ARG A 71 21.17 12.66 0.95
CA ARG A 71 20.53 13.35 -0.20
C ARG A 71 20.38 12.46 -1.44
N ARG A 72 21.32 11.53 -1.63
CA ARG A 72 21.25 10.54 -2.71
C ARG A 72 20.02 9.64 -2.58
N LEU A 73 19.65 9.23 -1.36
CA LEU A 73 18.46 8.42 -1.11
C LEU A 73 17.18 9.24 -1.40
N LEU A 74 17.14 10.51 -0.99
CA LEU A 74 16.03 11.40 -1.33
C LEU A 74 15.85 11.53 -2.84
N PHE A 75 16.95 11.73 -3.59
CA PHE A 75 16.91 11.76 -5.04
C PHE A 75 16.38 10.46 -5.66
N LEU A 76 16.82 9.29 -5.17
CA LEU A 76 16.36 7.99 -5.65
C LEU A 76 14.86 7.75 -5.35
N ILE A 77 14.37 8.19 -4.19
CA ILE A 77 12.95 8.12 -3.84
C ILE A 77 12.14 9.05 -4.76
N ALA A 78 12.59 10.29 -4.96
CA ALA A 78 11.91 11.21 -5.86
C ALA A 78 11.82 10.63 -7.28
N LEU A 79 12.93 10.10 -7.81
CA LEU A 79 12.98 9.48 -9.13
C LEU A 79 12.10 8.22 -9.23
N GLY A 80 12.14 7.36 -8.21
CA GLY A 80 11.29 6.16 -8.14
C GLY A 80 9.80 6.46 -7.95
N THR A 81 9.45 7.67 -7.50
CA THR A 81 8.06 8.12 -7.40
C THR A 81 7.45 8.48 -8.75
N VAL A 82 8.28 8.94 -9.70
CA VAL A 82 7.82 9.46 -11.00
C VAL A 82 6.93 8.47 -11.77
N PRO A 83 7.30 7.17 -11.95
CA PRO A 83 6.45 6.25 -12.72
C PRO A 83 5.06 6.09 -12.10
N ALA A 84 4.98 5.93 -10.78
CA ALA A 84 3.70 5.77 -10.09
C ALA A 84 2.89 7.09 -10.07
N GLY A 85 3.56 8.23 -9.92
CA GLY A 85 2.92 9.55 -9.97
C GLY A 85 2.30 9.84 -11.33
N LEU A 86 3.04 9.58 -12.41
CA LEU A 86 2.51 9.73 -13.79
C LEU A 86 1.34 8.77 -14.03
N ALA A 87 1.52 7.49 -13.69
CA ALA A 87 0.45 6.51 -13.86
C ALA A 87 -0.80 6.88 -13.05
N GLY A 88 -0.64 7.39 -11.82
CA GLY A 88 -1.75 7.86 -10.98
C GLY A 88 -2.54 8.98 -11.64
N ILE A 89 -1.85 9.99 -12.20
CA ILE A 89 -2.50 11.12 -12.87
C ILE A 89 -3.26 10.70 -14.14
N TYR A 90 -2.67 9.81 -14.96
CA TYR A 90 -3.28 9.45 -16.25
C TYR A 90 -4.28 8.29 -16.17
N LEU A 91 -4.22 7.45 -15.13
CA LEU A 91 -5.05 6.25 -15.01
C LEU A 91 -6.06 6.32 -13.86
N GLU A 92 -6.18 7.46 -13.15
CA GLU A 92 -7.06 7.62 -11.97
C GLU A 92 -8.49 7.16 -12.26
N ASP A 93 -9.12 7.70 -13.30
CA ASP A 93 -10.52 7.40 -13.64
C ASP A 93 -10.71 5.91 -14.02
N TYR A 94 -9.75 5.33 -14.75
CA TYR A 94 -9.80 3.94 -15.16
C TYR A 94 -9.63 3.00 -13.96
N VAL A 95 -8.73 3.34 -13.04
CA VAL A 95 -8.49 2.56 -11.81
C VAL A 95 -9.69 2.66 -10.86
N ALA A 96 -10.25 3.86 -10.70
CA ALA A 96 -11.41 4.09 -9.83
C ALA A 96 -12.67 3.37 -10.32
N GLY A 97 -12.83 3.20 -11.63
CA GLY A 97 -14.00 2.57 -12.26
C GLY A 97 -13.78 1.08 -12.55
N SER A 98 -13.14 0.78 -13.67
CA SER A 98 -13.14 -0.56 -14.28
C SER A 98 -12.34 -1.61 -13.51
N LEU A 99 -11.33 -1.20 -12.72
CA LEU A 99 -10.42 -2.15 -12.06
C LEU A 99 -10.84 -2.53 -10.62
N ARG A 100 -11.87 -1.89 -10.05
CA ARG A 100 -12.33 -2.21 -8.67
C ARG A 100 -13.26 -3.44 -8.60
N SER A 101 -13.28 -4.30 -9.60
CA SER A 101 -14.11 -5.51 -9.56
C SER A 101 -13.49 -6.60 -8.69
N PRO A 102 -14.31 -7.39 -7.95
CA PRO A 102 -13.81 -8.51 -7.14
C PRO A 102 -12.99 -9.53 -7.94
N LEU A 103 -13.33 -9.74 -9.21
CA LEU A 103 -12.59 -10.66 -10.09
C LEU A 103 -11.17 -10.15 -10.39
N VAL A 104 -11.01 -8.85 -10.67
CA VAL A 104 -9.70 -8.21 -10.88
C VAL A 104 -8.89 -8.29 -9.60
N ILE A 105 -9.49 -8.03 -8.44
CA ILE A 105 -8.86 -8.13 -7.13
C ILE A 105 -8.36 -9.56 -6.89
N ALA A 106 -9.19 -10.59 -7.10
CA ALA A 106 -8.81 -11.98 -6.91
C ALA A 106 -7.66 -12.39 -7.84
N ALA A 107 -7.73 -12.04 -9.13
CA ALA A 107 -6.66 -12.30 -10.08
C ALA A 107 -5.34 -11.62 -9.68
N SER A 108 -5.40 -10.34 -9.29
CA SER A 108 -4.23 -9.57 -8.84
C SER A 108 -3.60 -10.16 -7.59
N LEU A 109 -4.42 -10.62 -6.63
CA LEU A 109 -3.94 -11.29 -5.41
C LEU A 109 -3.11 -12.53 -5.77
N VAL A 110 -3.59 -13.38 -6.68
CA VAL A 110 -2.90 -14.61 -7.08
C VAL A 110 -1.64 -14.31 -7.89
N VAL A 111 -1.75 -13.48 -8.94
CA VAL A 111 -0.62 -13.17 -9.83
C VAL A 111 0.54 -12.54 -9.05
N VAL A 112 0.25 -11.52 -8.24
CA VAL A 112 1.30 -10.87 -7.45
C VAL A 112 1.77 -11.76 -6.30
N GLY A 113 0.92 -12.63 -5.75
CA GLY A 113 1.33 -13.69 -4.84
C GLY A 113 2.41 -14.58 -5.46
N GLY A 114 2.25 -14.98 -6.73
CA GLY A 114 3.26 -15.72 -7.49
C GLY A 114 4.57 -14.94 -7.70
N VAL A 115 4.46 -13.63 -8.01
CA VAL A 115 5.64 -12.75 -8.12
C VAL A 115 6.39 -12.64 -6.79
N MET A 116 5.68 -12.46 -5.68
CA MET A 116 6.27 -12.42 -4.35
C MET A 116 6.99 -13.73 -4.01
N TYR A 117 6.35 -14.87 -4.26
CA TYR A 117 6.95 -16.19 -4.03
C TYR A 117 8.23 -16.38 -4.85
N ALA A 118 8.19 -16.09 -6.15
CA ALA A 118 9.33 -16.22 -7.03
C ALA A 118 10.49 -15.29 -6.62
N SER A 119 10.19 -14.06 -6.19
CA SER A 119 11.21 -13.09 -5.77
C SER A 119 11.94 -13.50 -4.49
N GLU A 120 11.30 -14.23 -3.58
CA GLU A 120 11.92 -14.73 -2.34
C GLU A 120 13.03 -15.76 -2.58
N GLY A 121 13.00 -16.47 -3.71
CA GLY A 121 14.06 -17.39 -4.11
C GLY A 121 15.34 -16.69 -4.58
N LEU A 122 15.29 -15.39 -4.84
CA LEU A 122 16.43 -14.62 -5.34
C LEU A 122 17.33 -14.21 -4.16
N LYS A 123 18.59 -14.67 -4.21
CA LYS A 123 19.58 -14.30 -3.20
C LYS A 123 20.15 -12.92 -3.53
N GLY A 124 19.99 -11.96 -2.61
CA GLY A 124 20.54 -10.61 -2.74
C GLY A 124 21.27 -10.14 -1.48
N GLY A 125 22.27 -9.28 -1.67
CA GLY A 125 23.06 -8.69 -0.58
C GLY A 125 23.17 -7.16 -0.67
N LYS A 126 22.50 -6.54 -1.68
CA LYS A 126 22.58 -5.11 -1.93
C LYS A 126 21.89 -4.34 -0.81
N LYS A 127 22.64 -3.45 -0.19
CA LYS A 127 22.14 -2.51 0.82
C LYS A 127 21.64 -1.23 0.16
N LEU A 128 20.82 -0.47 0.88
CA LEU A 128 20.20 0.77 0.43
C LEU A 128 21.21 1.81 -0.09
N ASN A 129 22.38 1.91 0.54
CA ASN A 129 23.44 2.82 0.11
C ASN A 129 24.10 2.45 -1.24
N ARG A 130 23.89 1.22 -1.74
CA ARG A 130 24.38 0.74 -3.05
C ARG A 130 23.28 0.71 -4.12
N LEU A 131 22.10 1.26 -3.83
CA LEU A 131 21.00 1.32 -4.78
C LEU A 131 21.37 2.20 -5.97
N ALA A 132 21.22 1.70 -7.20
CA ALA A 132 21.47 2.47 -8.41
C ALA A 132 20.20 3.23 -8.86
N VAL A 133 20.38 4.23 -9.72
CA VAL A 133 19.26 4.97 -10.35
C VAL A 133 18.30 4.03 -11.06
N PHE A 134 18.83 3.08 -11.84
CA PHE A 134 18.02 2.09 -12.53
C PHE A 134 17.21 1.22 -11.56
N ASP A 135 17.75 0.88 -10.38
CA ASP A 135 17.01 0.11 -9.38
C ASP A 135 15.79 0.90 -8.86
N ALA A 136 16.00 2.21 -8.59
CA ALA A 136 14.91 3.07 -8.10
C ALA A 136 13.79 3.23 -9.13
N ILE A 137 14.14 3.44 -10.42
CA ILE A 137 13.17 3.54 -11.51
C ILE A 137 12.45 2.20 -11.69
N PHE A 138 13.17 1.07 -11.66
CA PHE A 138 12.58 -0.26 -11.77
C PHE A 138 11.57 -0.52 -10.67
N ILE A 139 11.92 -0.28 -9.40
CA ILE A 139 11.01 -0.43 -8.25
C ILE A 139 9.82 0.53 -8.38
N GLY A 140 10.06 1.76 -8.86
CA GLY A 140 9.03 2.75 -9.12
C GLY A 140 8.05 2.35 -10.23
N ALA A 141 8.52 1.69 -11.29
CA ALA A 141 7.67 1.13 -12.33
C ALA A 141 6.77 0.01 -11.77
N PHE A 142 7.30 -0.85 -10.92
CA PHE A 142 6.50 -1.84 -10.20
C PHE A 142 5.51 -1.19 -9.22
N GLN A 143 5.88 -0.03 -8.62
CA GLN A 143 4.94 0.75 -7.81
C GLN A 143 3.75 1.27 -8.63
N ALA A 144 3.95 1.64 -9.90
CA ALA A 144 2.85 2.05 -10.79
C ALA A 144 1.85 0.90 -11.02
N VAL A 145 2.31 -0.35 -11.11
CA VAL A 145 1.42 -1.53 -11.21
C VAL A 145 0.54 -1.68 -9.96
N ALA A 146 0.98 -1.17 -8.81
CA ALA A 146 0.22 -1.24 -7.56
C ALA A 146 -1.03 -0.35 -7.53
N LEU A 147 -1.27 0.48 -8.55
CA LEU A 147 -2.54 1.19 -8.74
C LEU A 147 -3.68 0.20 -9.02
N ILE A 148 -3.38 -0.97 -9.58
CA ILE A 148 -4.38 -2.02 -9.80
C ILE A 148 -4.80 -2.61 -8.44
N PRO A 149 -6.11 -2.58 -8.07
CA PRO A 149 -6.59 -3.16 -6.83
C PRO A 149 -6.23 -4.64 -6.69
N GLY A 150 -5.82 -5.05 -5.51
CA GLY A 150 -5.36 -6.41 -5.26
C GLY A 150 -3.85 -6.62 -5.41
N VAL A 151 -3.12 -5.75 -6.12
CA VAL A 151 -1.67 -5.89 -6.34
C VAL A 151 -0.87 -5.84 -5.04
N SER A 152 -1.17 -4.94 -4.13
CA SER A 152 -0.37 -4.59 -2.94
C SER A 152 0.92 -3.83 -3.28
N ARG A 153 0.93 -2.55 -2.97
CA ARG A 153 2.09 -1.69 -3.19
C ARG A 153 3.33 -2.20 -2.44
N SER A 154 3.21 -2.53 -1.15
CA SER A 154 4.31 -3.10 -0.37
C SER A 154 4.80 -4.43 -0.95
N GLY A 155 3.88 -5.34 -1.32
CA GLY A 155 4.23 -6.65 -1.88
C GLY A 155 5.02 -6.53 -3.18
N ILE A 156 4.55 -5.74 -4.13
CA ILE A 156 5.17 -5.64 -5.44
C ILE A 156 6.49 -4.86 -5.42
N THR A 157 6.61 -3.80 -4.60
CA THR A 157 7.85 -3.01 -4.51
C THR A 157 8.94 -3.72 -3.73
N ILE A 158 8.59 -4.48 -2.67
CA ILE A 158 9.56 -5.35 -1.98
C ILE A 158 10.06 -6.43 -2.95
N SER A 159 9.16 -7.09 -3.70
CA SER A 159 9.53 -8.08 -4.70
C SER A 159 10.45 -7.50 -5.77
N ALA A 160 10.14 -6.31 -6.28
CA ALA A 160 11.01 -5.62 -7.24
C ALA A 160 12.39 -5.30 -6.64
N GLY A 161 12.45 -4.92 -5.37
CA GLY A 161 13.71 -4.73 -4.65
C GLY A 161 14.54 -6.02 -4.56
N LEU A 162 13.90 -7.16 -4.26
CA LEU A 162 14.54 -8.48 -4.26
C LEU A 162 15.04 -8.86 -5.65
N MET A 163 14.27 -8.62 -6.71
CA MET A 163 14.68 -8.83 -8.10
C MET A 163 15.90 -7.99 -8.48
N ARG A 164 16.09 -6.82 -7.84
CA ARG A 164 17.29 -5.98 -8.01
C ARG A 164 18.46 -6.40 -7.10
N GLY A 165 18.35 -7.54 -6.43
CA GLY A 165 19.38 -8.10 -5.58
C GLY A 165 19.51 -7.40 -4.22
N MET A 166 18.47 -6.68 -3.74
CA MET A 166 18.48 -6.07 -2.42
C MET A 166 18.33 -7.12 -1.31
N GLN A 167 18.86 -6.82 -0.12
CA GLN A 167 18.52 -7.56 1.08
C GLN A 167 17.04 -7.31 1.41
N ARG A 168 16.34 -8.31 1.94
CA ARG A 168 14.89 -8.24 2.24
C ARG A 168 14.52 -7.04 3.11
N THR A 169 15.27 -6.81 4.19
CA THR A 169 15.03 -5.68 5.10
C THR A 169 15.28 -4.32 4.44
N GLU A 170 16.25 -4.24 3.51
CA GLU A 170 16.55 -3.02 2.76
C GLU A 170 15.49 -2.75 1.68
N ALA A 171 15.00 -3.81 1.01
CA ALA A 171 13.89 -3.71 0.06
C ALA A 171 12.61 -3.23 0.76
N LEU A 172 12.28 -3.78 1.94
CA LEU A 172 11.17 -3.33 2.78
C LEU A 172 11.31 -1.84 3.15
N ARG A 173 12.50 -1.45 3.63
CA ARG A 173 12.78 -0.06 4.04
C ARG A 173 12.63 0.91 2.88
N PHE A 174 13.20 0.56 1.71
CA PHE A 174 13.04 1.37 0.50
C PHE A 174 11.59 1.46 0.05
N SER A 175 10.86 0.34 0.04
CA SER A 175 9.43 0.28 -0.28
C SER A 175 8.61 1.25 0.59
N PHE A 176 8.85 1.26 1.90
CA PHE A 176 8.13 2.14 2.82
C PHE A 176 8.49 3.62 2.62
N LEU A 177 9.75 3.94 2.44
CA LEU A 177 10.18 5.31 2.15
C LEU A 177 9.65 5.80 0.80
N LEU A 178 9.67 4.94 -0.23
CA LEU A 178 9.15 5.24 -1.56
C LEU A 178 7.64 5.50 -1.58
N SER A 179 6.90 4.93 -0.63
CA SER A 179 5.46 5.12 -0.54
C SER A 179 5.04 6.49 0.00
N ILE A 180 5.90 7.14 0.80
CA ILE A 180 5.58 8.41 1.46
C ILE A 180 5.13 9.47 0.44
N PRO A 181 5.93 9.80 -0.60
CA PRO A 181 5.52 10.84 -1.56
C PRO A 181 4.28 10.46 -2.37
N VAL A 182 4.07 9.17 -2.68
CA VAL A 182 2.88 8.71 -3.44
C VAL A 182 1.61 8.83 -2.60
N ILE A 183 1.64 8.34 -1.35
CA ILE A 183 0.49 8.46 -0.45
C ILE A 183 0.21 9.93 -0.13
N ALA A 184 1.26 10.73 0.11
CA ALA A 184 1.10 12.16 0.37
C ALA A 184 0.43 12.88 -0.82
N GLY A 185 0.86 12.57 -2.05
CA GLY A 185 0.26 13.11 -3.26
C GLY A 185 -1.22 12.74 -3.41
N ALA A 186 -1.56 11.46 -3.23
CA ALA A 186 -2.93 10.97 -3.30
C ALA A 186 -3.80 11.59 -2.19
N THR A 187 -3.30 11.64 -0.95
CA THR A 187 -4.03 12.26 0.18
C THR A 187 -4.24 13.76 -0.03
N ALA A 188 -3.26 14.47 -0.58
CA ALA A 188 -3.40 15.90 -0.88
C ALA A 188 -4.41 16.17 -1.98
N LEU A 189 -4.42 15.35 -3.05
CA LEU A 189 -5.34 15.50 -4.18
C LEU A 189 -6.79 15.27 -3.73
N GLU A 190 -7.07 14.16 -3.06
CA GLU A 190 -8.41 13.83 -2.55
C GLU A 190 -8.83 14.75 -1.40
N GLY A 191 -7.91 15.10 -0.50
CA GLY A 191 -8.17 16.06 0.56
C GLY A 191 -8.63 17.43 0.02
N ARG A 192 -8.07 17.87 -1.11
CA ARG A 192 -8.53 19.08 -1.80
C ARG A 192 -9.95 18.92 -2.34
N LYS A 193 -10.28 17.77 -2.92
CA LYS A 193 -11.64 17.46 -3.40
C LYS A 193 -12.64 17.48 -2.23
N LEU A 194 -12.28 16.87 -1.10
CA LEU A 194 -13.08 16.87 0.13
C LEU A 194 -13.38 18.29 0.63
N LEU A 195 -12.36 19.15 0.68
CA LEU A 195 -12.55 20.55 1.12
C LEU A 195 -13.37 21.41 0.14
N SER A 196 -13.41 21.04 -1.14
CA SER A 196 -14.16 21.74 -2.17
C SER A 196 -15.59 21.21 -2.34
N ALA A 197 -15.89 20.03 -1.83
CA ALA A 197 -17.21 19.43 -1.94
C ALA A 197 -18.19 20.10 -0.96
N SER A 198 -19.39 20.44 -1.47
CA SER A 198 -20.50 20.92 -0.62
C SER A 198 -21.19 19.77 0.15
N ALA A 199 -20.58 18.59 0.20
CA ALA A 199 -21.15 17.42 0.86
C ALA A 199 -20.97 17.50 2.37
N ASP A 200 -22.03 17.21 3.08
CA ASP A 200 -22.06 17.14 4.56
C ASP A 200 -21.48 15.80 5.00
N TYR A 201 -20.14 15.73 5.17
CA TYR A 201 -19.46 14.54 5.65
C TYR A 201 -19.46 14.46 7.17
N ASP A 202 -19.69 13.26 7.73
CA ASP A 202 -19.46 13.01 9.15
C ASP A 202 -17.97 12.99 9.48
N LEU A 203 -17.40 14.15 9.76
CA LEU A 203 -15.98 14.32 10.08
C LEU A 203 -15.52 13.44 11.25
N SER A 204 -16.44 13.02 12.14
CA SER A 204 -16.10 12.14 13.25
C SER A 204 -15.73 10.73 12.77
N LEU A 205 -16.42 10.21 11.74
CA LEU A 205 -16.10 8.93 11.11
C LEU A 205 -14.70 8.96 10.48
N PHE A 206 -14.40 10.06 9.76
CA PHE A 206 -13.09 10.24 9.12
C PHE A 206 -11.97 10.37 10.14
N ALA A 207 -12.16 11.17 11.18
CA ALA A 207 -11.16 11.36 12.25
C ALA A 207 -10.86 10.06 13.00
N VAL A 208 -11.89 9.28 13.34
CA VAL A 208 -11.73 7.99 14.03
C VAL A 208 -11.00 7.00 13.12
N GLY A 209 -11.42 6.84 11.88
CA GLY A 209 -10.74 5.97 10.92
C GLY A 209 -9.28 6.33 10.72
N PHE A 210 -8.98 7.61 10.52
CA PHE A 210 -7.63 8.16 10.40
C PHE A 210 -6.76 7.82 11.62
N LEU A 211 -7.24 8.12 12.84
CA LEU A 211 -6.48 7.88 14.08
C LEU A 211 -6.23 6.38 14.32
N VAL A 212 -7.24 5.55 14.08
CA VAL A 212 -7.11 4.10 14.23
C VAL A 212 -6.13 3.54 13.21
N SER A 213 -6.22 3.97 11.95
CA SER A 213 -5.30 3.54 10.89
C SER A 213 -3.86 4.02 11.17
N MET A 214 -3.69 5.21 11.72
CA MET A 214 -2.39 5.71 12.18
C MET A 214 -1.79 4.83 13.27
N LEU A 215 -2.54 4.53 14.32
CA LEU A 215 -2.03 3.73 15.45
C LEU A 215 -1.69 2.30 15.04
N THR A 216 -2.59 1.65 14.33
CA THR A 216 -2.39 0.28 13.84
C THR A 216 -1.29 0.21 12.77
N GLY A 217 -1.14 1.26 11.96
CA GLY A 217 -0.06 1.41 11.00
C GLY A 217 1.32 1.45 11.65
N VAL A 218 1.49 2.21 12.74
CA VAL A 218 2.76 2.22 13.50
C VAL A 218 3.11 0.81 14.00
N MET A 219 2.11 0.07 14.49
CA MET A 219 2.33 -1.31 14.96
C MET A 219 2.71 -2.23 13.79
N ALA A 220 2.02 -2.12 12.67
CA ALA A 220 2.28 -2.93 11.48
C ALA A 220 3.66 -2.67 10.88
N ILE A 221 4.10 -1.41 10.78
CA ILE A 221 5.46 -1.05 10.32
C ILE A 221 6.52 -1.70 11.22
N LYS A 222 6.39 -1.53 12.54
CA LYS A 222 7.34 -2.10 13.52
C LYS A 222 7.36 -3.63 13.45
N PHE A 223 6.20 -4.24 13.29
CA PHE A 223 6.08 -5.68 13.08
C PHE A 223 6.82 -6.13 11.83
N MET A 224 6.54 -5.51 10.66
CA MET A 224 7.15 -5.89 9.39
C MET A 224 8.66 -5.71 9.38
N LEU A 225 9.17 -4.61 9.94
CA LEU A 225 10.61 -4.37 10.08
C LEU A 225 11.32 -5.42 10.94
N ARG A 226 10.61 -6.00 11.94
CA ARG A 226 11.14 -7.08 12.78
C ARG A 226 10.97 -8.44 12.10
N TYR A 227 9.80 -8.69 11.51
CA TYR A 227 9.43 -9.96 10.91
C TYR A 227 10.34 -10.35 9.74
N LEU A 228 10.54 -9.44 8.78
CA LEU A 228 11.34 -9.71 7.57
C LEU A 228 12.85 -9.79 7.82
N LYS A 229 13.33 -9.59 9.04
CA LYS A 229 14.72 -9.91 9.40
C LYS A 229 15.01 -11.40 9.34
N ASN A 230 14.06 -12.23 9.77
CA ASN A 230 14.24 -13.66 9.96
C ASN A 230 13.25 -14.52 9.16
N HIS A 231 12.22 -13.91 8.55
CA HIS A 231 11.16 -14.61 7.85
C HIS A 231 11.03 -14.13 6.40
N THR A 232 10.40 -14.94 5.57
CA THR A 232 10.05 -14.65 4.18
C THR A 232 8.64 -14.04 4.07
N MET A 233 8.28 -13.58 2.87
CA MET A 233 6.91 -13.12 2.58
C MET A 233 5.93 -14.28 2.32
N ASN A 234 6.35 -15.54 2.37
CA ASN A 234 5.54 -16.69 1.94
C ASN A 234 4.21 -16.83 2.72
N VAL A 235 4.18 -16.50 4.00
CA VAL A 235 2.93 -16.50 4.78
C VAL A 235 1.88 -15.55 4.19
N PHE A 236 2.33 -14.40 3.70
CA PHE A 236 1.44 -13.44 3.06
C PHE A 236 0.99 -13.90 1.67
N VAL A 237 1.82 -14.67 0.95
CA VAL A 237 1.43 -15.32 -0.31
C VAL A 237 0.29 -16.30 -0.07
N ILE A 238 0.41 -17.16 0.95
CA ILE A 238 -0.65 -18.11 1.32
C ILE A 238 -1.94 -17.37 1.66
N TYR A 239 -1.85 -16.31 2.48
CA TYR A 239 -3.00 -15.47 2.81
C TYR A 239 -3.68 -14.88 1.56
N ARG A 240 -2.90 -14.35 0.61
CA ARG A 240 -3.43 -13.76 -0.64
C ARG A 240 -4.21 -14.78 -1.47
N VAL A 241 -3.66 -15.99 -1.61
CA VAL A 241 -4.33 -17.09 -2.34
C VAL A 241 -5.61 -17.50 -1.63
N ALA A 242 -5.58 -17.63 -0.30
CA ALA A 242 -6.78 -17.94 0.50
C ALA A 242 -7.86 -16.84 0.35
N LEU A 243 -7.49 -15.56 0.42
CA LEU A 243 -8.42 -14.44 0.23
C LEU A 243 -9.03 -14.45 -1.18
N ALA A 244 -8.21 -14.71 -2.21
CA ALA A 244 -8.70 -14.85 -3.58
C ALA A 244 -9.71 -16.01 -3.70
N GLY A 245 -9.44 -17.13 -3.04
CA GLY A 245 -10.38 -18.27 -2.96
C GLY A 245 -11.72 -17.90 -2.29
N VAL A 246 -11.68 -17.11 -1.22
CA VAL A 246 -12.90 -16.60 -0.56
C VAL A 246 -13.69 -15.70 -1.50
N ILE A 247 -13.03 -14.75 -2.18
CA ILE A 247 -13.69 -13.84 -3.15
C ILE A 247 -14.34 -14.63 -4.28
N LEU A 248 -13.62 -15.58 -4.89
CA LEU A 248 -14.13 -16.38 -5.99
C LEU A 248 -15.27 -17.32 -5.55
N GLY A 249 -15.16 -17.92 -4.36
CA GLY A 249 -16.21 -18.73 -3.78
C GLY A 249 -17.49 -17.94 -3.53
N TRP A 250 -17.38 -16.71 -3.04
CA TRP A 250 -18.53 -15.82 -2.83
C TRP A 250 -19.21 -15.44 -4.14
N LEU A 251 -18.43 -15.09 -5.17
CA LEU A 251 -18.94 -14.81 -6.51
C LEU A 251 -19.64 -16.03 -7.13
N TRP A 252 -19.10 -17.23 -6.92
CA TRP A 252 -19.70 -18.46 -7.44
C TRP A 252 -21.04 -18.81 -6.78
N LEU A 253 -21.21 -18.46 -5.49
CA LEU A 253 -22.47 -18.63 -4.77
C LEU A 253 -23.56 -17.63 -5.19
N GLY A 254 -23.26 -16.73 -6.15
CA GLY A 254 -24.22 -15.76 -6.70
C GLY A 254 -24.61 -14.65 -5.72
N ARG A 255 -23.73 -14.34 -4.77
CA ARG A 255 -23.93 -13.30 -3.75
C ARG A 255 -23.03 -12.12 -3.99
#